data_944ac345fe939e4baea35ca350f9c3f6
#
_entry.id   944ac345fe939e4baea35ca350f9c3f6
#
_cell.length_a   1.000
_cell.length_b   1.000
_cell.length_c   1.000
_cell.angle_alpha   90.00
_cell.angle_beta   90.00
_cell.angle_gamma   90.00
#
_symmetry.space_group_name_H-M   'P 1'
#
loop_
_entity.id
_entity.type
_entity.pdbx_description
1 polymer ?
#
loop_
_entity_poly.entity_id
_entity_poly.type
_entity_poly.pdbx_seq_one_letter_code
_entity_poly.pdbx_strand_id
1 'polypeptide(L)'
;MSKEITSRAQDYAQWYNDLVLKGGLADYSAVRGCMVIKPYGFALWENMRDALDKMFKDTGHVNAYFPLFIPKSFLSKEAAHVEGFAKECAVVTHYRLKNDPDGKGVIVDPEAKLEEELIVRPTSETIIWNTYKDWIQSYRDLPLLVNQWANVVRWEMRTRLFLRTAEFLWQEGHTAHATQQEAEEEAKKMLNVYAEFLEEFMAVPVIKGVKSESERFAGAVDTYCIEALMQDGKALQAGTSHFLGQNFAKAFDVQFLNKENKQEYVWATSWGVSTRLVGALVMAHSDDDGLVLPPKIAPLQVVIVPIYKGDEQKALIDAKAKEILDNLKAMGIRAKYDDNDNSRPGWKFAEYELKGVPVRVTLGARDLANNQIEIARRDTKTKETIHADGISQYIGKLLLDIQLNMFQKAKNETGGMMFWEMGHDAND
;
A
#
# COMPACT_ATOMS: atom_id res chain seq x y z
N MET A 1 16.40 -25.89 3.38
CA MET A 1 16.80 -25.08 4.55
C MET A 1 15.63 -24.16 4.82
N SER A 2 14.99 -24.28 5.98
CA SER A 2 14.00 -23.29 6.42
C SER A 2 14.74 -21.96 6.49
N LYS A 3 14.21 -20.93 5.84
CA LYS A 3 14.72 -19.58 6.01
C LYS A 3 14.34 -19.18 7.44
N GLU A 4 15.25 -19.29 8.38
CA GLU A 4 14.99 -18.94 9.78
C GLU A 4 14.56 -17.47 9.87
N ILE A 5 13.35 -17.25 10.35
CA ILE A 5 12.83 -15.94 10.71
C ILE A 5 13.19 -15.70 12.17
N THR A 6 13.77 -14.56 12.48
CA THR A 6 13.97 -14.13 13.87
C THR A 6 12.59 -14.02 14.54
N SER A 7 12.41 -14.58 15.74
CA SER A 7 11.11 -14.52 16.39
C SER A 7 10.77 -13.10 16.86
N ARG A 8 9.48 -12.75 16.88
CA ARG A 8 9.00 -11.43 17.33
C ARG A 8 9.42 -11.12 18.76
N ALA A 9 9.41 -12.14 19.62
CA ALA A 9 9.77 -12.00 21.02
C ALA A 9 11.28 -11.71 21.22
N GLN A 10 12.13 -12.15 20.29
CA GLN A 10 13.57 -11.93 20.35
C GLN A 10 13.97 -10.54 19.84
N ASP A 11 13.49 -10.17 18.65
CA ASP A 11 13.75 -8.88 18.01
C ASP A 11 12.67 -8.57 16.97
N TYR A 12 11.72 -7.72 17.34
CA TYR A 12 10.60 -7.34 16.47
C TYR A 12 11.05 -6.62 15.20
N ALA A 13 12.11 -5.81 15.29
CA ALA A 13 12.62 -5.08 14.14
C ALA A 13 13.28 -6.02 13.12
N GLN A 14 14.08 -6.97 13.60
CA GLN A 14 14.71 -7.99 12.76
C GLN A 14 13.68 -8.97 12.19
N TRP A 15 12.68 -9.39 12.98
CA TRP A 15 11.54 -10.19 12.52
C TRP A 15 10.86 -9.55 11.32
N TYR A 16 10.54 -8.26 11.40
CA TYR A 16 9.94 -7.52 10.30
C TYR A 16 10.83 -7.51 9.04
N ASN A 17 12.12 -7.21 9.20
CA ASN A 17 13.06 -7.20 8.09
C ASN A 17 13.20 -8.59 7.45
N ASP A 18 13.28 -9.65 8.25
CA ASP A 18 13.34 -11.02 7.77
C ASP A 18 12.11 -11.38 6.94
N LEU A 19 10.93 -11.01 7.41
CA LEU A 19 9.67 -11.26 6.67
C LEU A 19 9.63 -10.55 5.32
N VAL A 20 10.02 -9.29 5.28
CA VAL A 20 10.04 -8.49 4.04
C VAL A 20 11.03 -9.07 3.02
N LEU A 21 12.25 -9.38 3.47
CA LEU A 21 13.31 -9.87 2.60
C LEU A 21 13.09 -11.33 2.18
N LYS A 22 12.88 -12.23 3.15
CA LYS A 22 12.76 -13.69 2.93
C LYS A 22 11.40 -14.06 2.34
N GLY A 23 10.34 -13.33 2.70
CA GLY A 23 9.00 -13.45 2.09
C GLY A 23 8.92 -12.97 0.64
N GLY A 24 9.98 -12.32 0.14
CA GLY A 24 10.10 -11.92 -1.26
C GLY A 24 9.33 -10.65 -1.60
N LEU A 25 9.09 -9.76 -0.62
CA LEU A 25 8.36 -8.51 -0.85
C LEU A 25 9.25 -7.40 -1.38
N ALA A 26 10.41 -7.20 -0.79
CA ALA A 26 11.35 -6.15 -1.21
C ALA A 26 12.80 -6.55 -0.92
N ASP A 27 13.72 -5.75 -1.44
CA ASP A 27 15.15 -5.87 -1.21
C ASP A 27 15.79 -4.47 -1.13
N TYR A 28 16.99 -4.39 -0.60
CA TYR A 28 17.78 -3.17 -0.63
C TYR A 28 18.27 -2.87 -2.04
N SER A 29 18.31 -1.59 -2.41
CA SER A 29 18.86 -1.16 -3.69
C SER A 29 20.30 -0.66 -3.54
N ALA A 30 20.95 -0.40 -4.68
CA ALA A 30 22.25 0.27 -4.73
C ALA A 30 22.17 1.74 -4.24
N VAL A 31 20.97 2.34 -4.24
CA VAL A 31 20.74 3.69 -3.74
C VAL A 31 20.30 3.61 -2.29
N ARG A 32 21.12 4.16 -1.39
CA ARG A 32 20.82 4.13 0.04
C ARG A 32 19.47 4.77 0.34
N GLY A 33 18.64 4.04 1.09
CA GLY A 33 17.33 4.50 1.50
C GLY A 33 16.20 4.21 0.49
N CYS A 34 16.54 3.81 -0.73
CA CYS A 34 15.57 3.34 -1.71
C CYS A 34 15.49 1.81 -1.69
N MET A 35 14.29 1.26 -1.91
CA MET A 35 14.07 -0.19 -1.97
C MET A 35 13.78 -0.66 -3.40
N VAL A 36 14.09 -1.93 -3.66
CA VAL A 36 13.55 -2.66 -4.80
C VAL A 36 12.32 -3.41 -4.31
N ILE A 37 11.14 -3.07 -4.83
CA ILE A 37 9.93 -3.87 -4.58
C ILE A 37 9.97 -5.07 -5.52
N LYS A 38 10.05 -6.28 -4.97
CA LYS A 38 10.15 -7.53 -5.75
C LYS A 38 8.79 -7.88 -6.37
N PRO A 39 8.76 -8.74 -7.41
CA PRO A 39 7.50 -9.04 -8.11
C PRO A 39 6.34 -9.46 -7.18
N TYR A 40 6.61 -10.25 -6.15
CA TYR A 40 5.56 -10.66 -5.21
C TYR A 40 5.04 -9.50 -4.34
N GLY A 41 5.95 -8.64 -3.86
CA GLY A 41 5.58 -7.43 -3.13
C GLY A 41 4.88 -6.41 -4.02
N PHE A 42 5.29 -6.30 -5.28
CA PHE A 42 4.64 -5.39 -6.22
C PHE A 42 3.23 -5.84 -6.59
N ALA A 43 3.03 -7.16 -6.81
CA ALA A 43 1.70 -7.73 -7.04
C ALA A 43 0.76 -7.50 -5.84
N LEU A 44 1.27 -7.54 -4.59
CA LEU A 44 0.51 -7.19 -3.40
C LEU A 44 0.09 -5.71 -3.43
N TRP A 45 1.02 -4.80 -3.79
CA TRP A 45 0.73 -3.37 -3.97
C TRP A 45 -0.27 -3.11 -5.09
N GLU A 46 -0.17 -3.82 -6.22
CA GLU A 46 -1.12 -3.69 -7.34
C GLU A 46 -2.54 -4.06 -6.89
N ASN A 47 -2.71 -5.16 -6.13
CA ASN A 47 -4.03 -5.54 -5.61
C ASN A 47 -4.60 -4.47 -4.64
N MET A 48 -3.75 -3.87 -3.80
CA MET A 48 -4.16 -2.75 -2.93
C MET A 48 -4.55 -1.53 -3.76
N ARG A 49 -3.72 -1.15 -4.72
CA ARG A 49 -3.95 -0.03 -5.63
C ARG A 49 -5.25 -0.18 -6.41
N ASP A 50 -5.47 -1.34 -7.00
CA ASP A 50 -6.63 -1.57 -7.86
C ASP A 50 -7.94 -1.54 -7.05
N ALA A 51 -7.93 -2.07 -5.82
CA ALA A 51 -9.08 -1.97 -4.92
C ALA A 51 -9.36 -0.51 -4.51
N LEU A 52 -8.33 0.24 -4.08
CA LEU A 52 -8.46 1.64 -3.72
C LEU A 52 -8.87 2.52 -4.92
N ASP A 53 -8.27 2.30 -6.08
CA ASP A 53 -8.59 3.06 -7.30
C ASP A 53 -10.06 2.89 -7.70
N LYS A 54 -10.58 1.67 -7.55
CA LYS A 54 -12.01 1.41 -7.73
C LYS A 54 -12.86 2.19 -6.73
N MET A 55 -12.50 2.18 -5.44
CA MET A 55 -13.23 2.91 -4.40
C MET A 55 -13.22 4.43 -4.66
N PHE A 56 -12.10 5.00 -5.13
CA PHE A 56 -12.03 6.41 -5.52
C PHE A 56 -12.92 6.72 -6.72
N LYS A 57 -12.94 5.87 -7.73
CA LYS A 57 -13.83 6.03 -8.90
C LYS A 57 -15.29 5.92 -8.52
N ASP A 58 -15.62 5.02 -7.59
CA ASP A 58 -17.00 4.86 -7.08
C ASP A 58 -17.47 6.14 -6.32
N THR A 59 -16.55 6.96 -5.80
CA THR A 59 -16.85 8.26 -5.20
C THR A 59 -16.74 9.45 -6.17
N GLY A 60 -16.57 9.19 -7.46
CA GLY A 60 -16.55 10.20 -8.52
C GLY A 60 -15.19 10.80 -8.83
N HIS A 61 -14.11 10.30 -8.22
CA HIS A 61 -12.75 10.78 -8.49
C HIS A 61 -12.20 10.23 -9.81
N VAL A 62 -11.35 11.03 -10.45
CA VAL A 62 -10.65 10.66 -11.68
C VAL A 62 -9.16 10.75 -11.50
N ASN A 63 -8.40 9.93 -12.24
CA ASN A 63 -6.95 9.96 -12.17
C ASN A 63 -6.37 10.97 -13.16
N ALA A 64 -5.33 11.68 -12.71
CA ALA A 64 -4.46 12.50 -13.55
C ALA A 64 -2.99 12.19 -13.25
N TYR A 65 -2.08 12.78 -14.00
CA TYR A 65 -0.66 12.69 -13.75
C TYR A 65 -0.01 14.06 -13.88
N PHE A 66 0.75 14.46 -12.87
CA PHE A 66 1.48 15.72 -12.80
C PHE A 66 2.99 15.45 -12.86
N PRO A 67 3.80 16.42 -13.35
CA PRO A 67 5.23 16.22 -13.50
C PRO A 67 5.97 15.85 -12.23
N LEU A 68 7.01 15.02 -12.39
CA LEU A 68 7.93 14.66 -11.32
C LEU A 68 8.70 15.86 -10.78
N PHE A 69 9.07 16.79 -11.63
CA PHE A 69 9.91 17.94 -11.31
C PHE A 69 9.05 19.16 -10.97
N ILE A 70 9.43 19.85 -9.90
CA ILE A 70 8.80 21.09 -9.44
C ILE A 70 9.86 22.20 -9.56
N PRO A 71 9.57 23.34 -10.23
CA PRO A 71 10.45 24.49 -10.21
C PRO A 71 10.68 24.98 -8.76
N LYS A 72 11.94 25.24 -8.40
CA LYS A 72 12.28 25.70 -7.04
C LYS A 72 11.49 26.94 -6.60
N SER A 73 11.20 27.84 -7.54
CA SER A 73 10.41 29.05 -7.30
C SER A 73 8.98 28.78 -6.79
N PHE A 74 8.40 27.59 -7.13
CA PHE A 74 7.05 27.24 -6.66
C PHE A 74 7.02 26.98 -5.15
N LEU A 75 8.08 26.37 -4.60
CA LEU A 75 8.17 26.14 -3.16
C LEU A 75 8.28 27.44 -2.38
N SER A 76 8.81 28.50 -2.98
CA SER A 76 8.94 29.80 -2.33
C SER A 76 7.62 30.56 -2.19
N LYS A 77 6.54 30.11 -2.89
CA LYS A 77 5.21 30.74 -2.81
C LYS A 77 4.44 30.33 -1.54
N GLU A 78 4.79 29.22 -0.96
CA GLU A 78 4.12 28.67 0.23
C GLU A 78 5.17 28.38 1.33
N ALA A 79 5.51 29.39 2.12
CA ALA A 79 6.57 29.32 3.13
C ALA A 79 6.29 28.29 4.23
N ALA A 80 5.05 28.13 4.66
CA ALA A 80 4.66 27.14 5.68
C ALA A 80 4.86 25.70 5.15
N HIS A 81 4.59 25.48 3.87
CA HIS A 81 4.81 24.19 3.20
C HIS A 81 6.31 23.86 3.12
N VAL A 82 7.15 24.88 2.85
CA VAL A 82 8.62 24.76 2.80
C VAL A 82 9.18 24.34 4.15
N GLU A 83 8.71 24.90 5.26
CA GLU A 83 9.17 24.55 6.59
C GLU A 83 8.89 23.09 6.97
N GLY A 84 7.78 22.54 6.48
CA GLY A 84 7.38 21.16 6.74
C GLY A 84 8.05 20.08 5.85
N PHE A 85 8.28 20.39 4.57
CA PHE A 85 8.66 19.36 3.57
C PHE A 85 9.94 19.63 2.79
N ALA A 86 10.37 20.87 2.64
CA ALA A 86 11.43 21.20 1.70
C ALA A 86 12.84 21.14 2.25
N LYS A 87 13.02 20.83 3.54
CA LYS A 87 14.36 20.78 4.14
C LYS A 87 15.20 19.60 3.65
N GLU A 88 14.54 18.52 3.21
CA GLU A 88 15.19 17.26 2.83
C GLU A 88 14.60 16.73 1.53
N CYS A 89 14.98 17.34 0.39
CA CYS A 89 14.54 16.98 -0.94
C CYS A 89 15.72 16.71 -1.88
N ALA A 90 15.47 16.03 -2.99
CA ALA A 90 16.43 15.86 -4.07
C ALA A 90 16.33 17.06 -5.04
N VAL A 91 17.45 17.71 -5.27
CA VAL A 91 17.55 18.90 -6.16
C VAL A 91 18.28 18.53 -7.42
N VAL A 92 17.68 18.78 -8.58
CA VAL A 92 18.28 18.60 -9.90
C VAL A 92 18.84 19.93 -10.37
N THR A 93 20.16 19.97 -10.60
CA THR A 93 20.92 21.18 -10.92
C THR A 93 21.45 21.20 -12.36
N HIS A 94 21.58 20.01 -12.98
CA HIS A 94 22.15 19.85 -14.33
C HIS A 94 21.34 18.82 -15.13
N TYR A 95 21.39 18.93 -16.45
CA TYR A 95 20.63 18.04 -17.38
C TYR A 95 21.50 17.15 -18.26
N ARG A 96 22.85 17.19 -18.12
CA ARG A 96 23.75 16.44 -18.99
C ARG A 96 24.98 15.93 -18.26
N LEU A 97 25.44 14.75 -18.67
CA LEU A 97 26.75 14.22 -18.31
C LEU A 97 27.69 14.34 -19.51
N LYS A 98 29.00 14.38 -19.24
CA LYS A 98 30.05 14.28 -20.28
C LYS A 98 31.13 13.30 -19.85
N ASN A 99 31.94 12.84 -20.81
CA ASN A 99 33.09 12.02 -20.49
C ASN A 99 34.08 12.80 -19.60
N ASP A 100 34.60 12.12 -18.58
CA ASP A 100 35.66 12.66 -17.78
C ASP A 100 36.92 12.85 -18.62
N PRO A 101 37.52 14.04 -18.69
CA PRO A 101 38.79 14.28 -19.40
C PRO A 101 39.92 13.35 -18.97
N ASP A 102 39.92 12.90 -17.73
CA ASP A 102 40.93 11.98 -17.18
C ASP A 102 40.59 10.49 -17.48
N GLY A 103 39.58 10.20 -18.26
CA GLY A 103 39.19 8.85 -18.68
C GLY A 103 38.59 7.97 -17.60
N LYS A 104 38.14 8.55 -16.47
CA LYS A 104 37.58 7.84 -15.30
C LYS A 104 36.05 7.66 -15.34
N GLY A 105 35.44 7.70 -16.51
CA GLY A 105 34.00 7.52 -16.68
C GLY A 105 33.27 8.79 -17.09
N VAL A 106 32.16 9.13 -16.39
CA VAL A 106 31.33 10.31 -16.68
C VAL A 106 31.29 11.27 -15.49
N ILE A 107 31.26 12.56 -15.81
CA ILE A 107 31.07 13.64 -14.82
C ILE A 107 29.85 14.49 -15.20
N VAL A 108 29.33 15.22 -14.24
CA VAL A 108 28.30 16.24 -14.50
C VAL A 108 28.94 17.32 -15.39
N ASP A 109 28.27 17.67 -16.50
CA ASP A 109 28.74 18.74 -17.38
C ASP A 109 28.43 20.11 -16.79
N PRO A 110 29.46 20.91 -16.38
CA PRO A 110 29.25 22.22 -15.79
C PRO A 110 28.50 23.21 -16.70
N GLU A 111 28.60 23.02 -18.06
CA GLU A 111 27.91 23.88 -19.01
C GLU A 111 26.42 23.56 -19.17
N ALA A 112 25.98 22.42 -18.60
CA ALA A 112 24.60 21.97 -18.63
C ALA A 112 23.83 22.29 -17.35
N LYS A 113 24.25 23.33 -16.63
CA LYS A 113 23.53 23.81 -15.45
C LYS A 113 22.16 24.35 -15.84
N LEU A 114 21.12 23.96 -15.08
CA LEU A 114 19.77 24.50 -15.27
C LEU A 114 19.75 26.00 -14.90
N GLU A 115 18.98 26.80 -15.64
CA GLU A 115 18.72 28.20 -15.30
C GLU A 115 17.98 28.32 -13.96
N GLU A 116 17.00 27.42 -13.74
CA GLU A 116 16.32 27.24 -12.45
C GLU A 116 16.47 25.80 -12.01
N GLU A 117 16.84 25.58 -10.76
CA GLU A 117 16.92 24.27 -10.14
C GLU A 117 15.52 23.65 -10.02
N LEU A 118 15.45 22.33 -10.20
CA LEU A 118 14.23 21.56 -10.09
C LEU A 118 14.27 20.68 -8.83
N ILE A 119 13.13 20.55 -8.21
CA ILE A 119 12.96 19.66 -7.05
C ILE A 119 12.28 18.38 -7.54
N VAL A 120 12.83 17.22 -7.19
CA VAL A 120 12.11 15.96 -7.32
C VAL A 120 11.00 15.97 -6.28
N ARG A 121 9.74 15.88 -6.69
CA ARG A 121 8.57 16.10 -5.83
C ARG A 121 8.62 15.32 -4.52
N PRO A 122 8.61 15.99 -3.35
CA PRO A 122 8.38 15.33 -2.06
C PRO A 122 6.89 15.15 -1.76
N THR A 123 6.08 15.93 -2.41
CA THR A 123 4.62 15.97 -2.49
C THR A 123 4.23 16.88 -3.66
N SER A 124 3.00 16.88 -4.12
CA SER A 124 2.65 17.54 -5.39
C SER A 124 1.74 18.75 -5.28
N GLU A 125 1.42 19.24 -4.07
CA GLU A 125 0.49 20.37 -3.90
C GLU A 125 0.87 21.56 -4.76
N THR A 126 2.13 21.97 -4.74
CA THR A 126 2.56 23.20 -5.42
C THR A 126 2.41 23.12 -6.94
N ILE A 127 2.80 22.00 -7.56
CA ILE A 127 2.65 21.81 -9.01
C ILE A 127 1.19 21.64 -9.42
N ILE A 128 0.40 20.95 -8.59
CA ILE A 128 -1.02 20.72 -8.83
C ILE A 128 -1.80 22.03 -8.72
N TRP A 129 -1.60 22.81 -7.67
CA TRP A 129 -2.32 24.06 -7.46
C TRP A 129 -1.95 25.12 -8.50
N ASN A 130 -0.70 25.13 -8.97
CA ASN A 130 -0.32 25.96 -10.11
C ASN A 130 -1.08 25.58 -11.39
N THR A 131 -1.35 24.28 -11.60
CA THR A 131 -2.14 23.80 -12.73
C THR A 131 -3.63 24.08 -12.56
N TYR A 132 -4.18 23.94 -11.36
CA TYR A 132 -5.58 24.18 -11.07
C TYR A 132 -6.01 25.61 -11.30
N LYS A 133 -5.08 26.56 -11.23
CA LYS A 133 -5.34 27.96 -11.61
C LYS A 133 -5.90 28.09 -13.03
N ASP A 134 -5.42 27.27 -13.94
CA ASP A 134 -5.87 27.28 -15.34
C ASP A 134 -7.12 26.41 -15.56
N TRP A 135 -7.31 25.37 -14.78
CA TRP A 135 -8.42 24.44 -14.92
C TRP A 135 -9.73 24.94 -14.29
N ILE A 136 -9.64 25.75 -13.25
CA ILE A 136 -10.80 26.25 -12.50
C ILE A 136 -11.02 27.73 -12.85
N GLN A 137 -12.16 28.03 -13.48
CA GLN A 137 -12.54 29.39 -13.88
C GLN A 137 -13.91 29.78 -13.33
N SER A 138 -14.83 28.83 -13.19
CA SER A 138 -16.18 29.07 -12.74
C SER A 138 -16.70 27.98 -11.81
N TYR A 139 -17.84 28.25 -11.14
CA TYR A 139 -18.50 27.25 -10.30
C TYR A 139 -18.88 25.95 -11.04
N ARG A 140 -18.90 25.96 -12.39
CA ARG A 140 -19.18 24.77 -13.20
C ARG A 140 -18.01 23.78 -13.24
N ASP A 141 -16.82 24.25 -12.92
CA ASP A 141 -15.61 23.42 -12.88
C ASP A 141 -15.44 22.71 -11.53
N LEU A 142 -16.34 22.97 -10.57
CA LEU A 142 -16.31 22.45 -9.22
C LEU A 142 -17.49 21.50 -8.93
N PRO A 143 -17.30 20.48 -8.07
CA PRO A 143 -16.02 20.12 -7.47
C PRO A 143 -15.06 19.49 -8.47
N LEU A 144 -13.76 19.77 -8.34
CA LEU A 144 -12.70 19.10 -9.07
C LEU A 144 -12.12 17.98 -8.19
N LEU A 145 -12.33 16.73 -8.59
CA LEU A 145 -12.02 15.54 -7.78
C LEU A 145 -10.95 14.71 -8.50
N VAL A 146 -9.68 14.96 -8.17
CA VAL A 146 -8.54 14.36 -8.86
C VAL A 146 -7.67 13.56 -7.90
N ASN A 147 -7.23 12.41 -8.37
CA ASN A 147 -6.26 11.53 -7.73
C ASN A 147 -5.05 11.30 -8.65
N GLN A 148 -3.88 11.08 -8.07
CA GLN A 148 -2.67 10.72 -8.77
C GLN A 148 -2.03 9.50 -8.11
N TRP A 149 -1.69 8.48 -8.92
CA TRP A 149 -0.79 7.40 -8.52
C TRP A 149 0.61 7.74 -8.99
N ALA A 150 1.57 7.83 -8.07
CA ALA A 150 2.90 8.33 -8.37
C ALA A 150 3.94 7.85 -7.37
N ASN A 151 5.19 8.21 -7.62
CA ASN A 151 6.27 8.16 -6.63
C ASN A 151 6.54 9.56 -6.08
N VAL A 152 7.16 9.62 -4.92
CA VAL A 152 7.74 10.83 -4.33
C VAL A 152 9.10 10.51 -3.73
N VAL A 153 9.94 11.54 -3.57
CA VAL A 153 11.26 11.43 -2.95
C VAL A 153 11.33 12.37 -1.76
N ARG A 154 11.53 11.79 -0.57
CA ARG A 154 11.79 12.52 0.68
C ARG A 154 13.11 12.02 1.23
N TRP A 155 14.14 12.87 1.25
CA TRP A 155 15.48 12.45 1.65
C TRP A 155 15.49 11.99 3.10
N GLU A 156 15.51 10.67 3.30
CA GLU A 156 15.35 10.05 4.61
C GLU A 156 16.67 9.40 5.08
N MET A 157 17.08 9.71 6.28
CA MET A 157 18.33 9.20 6.85
C MET A 157 18.17 7.88 7.60
N ARG A 158 16.99 7.62 8.17
CA ARG A 158 16.68 6.42 8.95
C ARG A 158 15.64 5.59 8.23
N THR A 159 16.08 4.75 7.32
CA THR A 159 15.21 4.00 6.43
C THR A 159 14.80 2.63 6.98
N ARG A 160 13.60 2.20 6.65
CA ARG A 160 13.06 0.87 6.89
C ARG A 160 12.13 0.48 5.74
N LEU A 161 12.36 -0.69 5.13
CA LEU A 161 11.63 -1.16 3.95
C LEU A 161 10.10 -1.00 4.14
N PHE A 162 9.42 -0.45 3.16
CA PHE A 162 8.00 -0.05 3.13
C PHE A 162 7.59 1.03 4.13
N LEU A 163 8.07 1.03 5.34
CA LEU A 163 7.61 1.92 6.40
C LEU A 163 8.18 3.33 6.30
N ARG A 164 9.46 3.43 5.92
CA ARG A 164 10.19 4.69 5.83
C ARG A 164 11.34 4.57 4.84
N THR A 165 11.12 4.99 3.60
CA THR A 165 12.11 4.96 2.52
C THR A 165 12.25 6.33 1.89
N ALA A 166 13.41 6.60 1.27
CA ALA A 166 13.68 7.87 0.62
C ALA A 166 12.79 8.06 -0.63
N GLU A 167 12.54 7.00 -1.38
CA GLU A 167 11.56 6.95 -2.45
C GLU A 167 10.46 5.93 -2.09
N PHE A 168 9.22 6.26 -2.39
CA PHE A 168 8.10 5.34 -2.22
C PHE A 168 6.99 5.62 -3.24
N LEU A 169 6.17 4.61 -3.48
CA LEU A 169 4.95 4.73 -4.27
C LEU A 169 3.80 5.11 -3.34
N TRP A 170 2.91 5.93 -3.85
CA TRP A 170 1.74 6.36 -3.12
C TRP A 170 0.60 6.76 -4.07
N GLN A 171 -0.48 7.13 -3.47
CA GLN A 171 -1.56 7.86 -4.07
C GLN A 171 -1.72 9.18 -3.32
N GLU A 172 -2.02 10.22 -4.06
CA GLU A 172 -2.37 11.53 -3.51
C GLU A 172 -3.62 12.06 -4.23
N GLY A 173 -4.65 12.34 -3.45
CA GLY A 173 -5.85 13.02 -3.91
C GLY A 173 -5.76 14.51 -3.65
N HIS A 174 -6.22 15.31 -4.59
CA HIS A 174 -6.24 16.76 -4.50
C HIS A 174 -7.54 17.26 -5.08
N THR A 175 -8.40 17.81 -4.21
CA THR A 175 -9.74 18.23 -4.61
C THR A 175 -9.97 19.72 -4.33
N ALA A 176 -10.81 20.33 -5.17
CA ALA A 176 -11.22 21.73 -5.02
C ALA A 176 -12.74 21.85 -5.00
N HIS A 177 -13.25 22.69 -4.11
CA HIS A 177 -14.68 22.83 -3.81
C HIS A 177 -15.08 24.31 -3.76
N ALA A 178 -16.37 24.56 -4.00
CA ALA A 178 -16.92 25.92 -3.94
C ALA A 178 -17.10 26.41 -2.50
N THR A 179 -17.34 25.50 -1.54
CA THR A 179 -17.63 25.86 -0.15
C THR A 179 -16.74 25.12 0.83
N GLN A 180 -16.56 25.73 2.01
CA GLN A 180 -15.86 25.11 3.13
C GLN A 180 -16.50 23.77 3.51
N GLN A 181 -17.81 23.74 3.62
CA GLN A 181 -18.55 22.55 4.03
C GLN A 181 -18.28 21.37 3.08
N GLU A 182 -18.35 21.59 1.76
CA GLU A 182 -18.07 20.55 0.77
C GLU A 182 -16.66 19.99 0.92
N ALA A 183 -15.66 20.83 1.16
CA ALA A 183 -14.28 20.40 1.34
C ALA A 183 -14.07 19.62 2.66
N GLU A 184 -14.68 20.05 3.77
CA GLU A 184 -14.62 19.31 5.04
C GLU A 184 -15.31 17.94 4.93
N GLU A 185 -16.47 17.88 4.28
CA GLU A 185 -17.18 16.63 4.02
C GLU A 185 -16.36 15.67 3.14
N GLU A 186 -15.68 16.21 2.13
CA GLU A 186 -14.79 15.44 1.27
C GLU A 186 -13.59 14.89 2.04
N ALA A 187 -12.91 15.68 2.86
CA ALA A 187 -11.79 15.21 3.67
C ALA A 187 -12.21 14.06 4.59
N LYS A 188 -13.37 14.16 5.23
CA LYS A 188 -13.91 13.10 6.10
C LYS A 188 -14.36 11.87 5.31
N LYS A 189 -14.96 12.06 4.13
CA LYS A 189 -15.36 10.98 3.23
C LYS A 189 -14.15 10.13 2.82
N MET A 190 -13.06 10.77 2.41
CA MET A 190 -11.87 10.05 1.96
C MET A 190 -11.14 9.34 3.11
N LEU A 191 -11.18 9.90 4.33
CA LEU A 191 -10.74 9.17 5.51
C LEU A 191 -11.56 7.89 5.74
N ASN A 192 -12.89 7.95 5.56
CA ASN A 192 -13.75 6.78 5.69
C ASN A 192 -13.47 5.74 4.60
N VAL A 193 -13.19 6.15 3.36
CA VAL A 193 -12.75 5.24 2.29
C VAL A 193 -11.48 4.49 2.70
N TYR A 194 -10.50 5.16 3.27
CA TYR A 194 -9.29 4.53 3.77
C TYR A 194 -9.56 3.54 4.91
N ALA A 195 -10.41 3.94 5.87
CA ALA A 195 -10.79 3.05 6.96
C ALA A 195 -11.48 1.78 6.45
N GLU A 196 -12.45 1.92 5.55
CA GLU A 196 -13.16 0.81 4.91
C GLU A 196 -12.18 -0.10 4.14
N PHE A 197 -11.25 0.48 3.40
CA PHE A 197 -10.23 -0.29 2.69
C PHE A 197 -9.36 -1.13 3.63
N LEU A 198 -8.85 -0.53 4.72
CA LEU A 198 -8.03 -1.27 5.68
C LEU A 198 -8.82 -2.39 6.36
N GLU A 199 -10.04 -2.13 6.78
CA GLU A 199 -10.88 -3.11 7.47
C GLU A 199 -11.34 -4.24 6.55
N GLU A 200 -11.85 -3.92 5.36
CA GLU A 200 -12.44 -4.92 4.46
C GLU A 200 -11.41 -5.68 3.62
N PHE A 201 -10.39 -4.99 3.10
CA PHE A 201 -9.41 -5.59 2.19
C PHE A 201 -8.16 -6.06 2.91
N MET A 202 -7.62 -5.25 3.83
CA MET A 202 -6.43 -5.60 4.58
C MET A 202 -6.74 -6.38 5.86
N ALA A 203 -8.01 -6.47 6.27
CA ALA A 203 -8.44 -7.07 7.53
C ALA A 203 -7.76 -6.44 8.76
N VAL A 204 -7.48 -5.13 8.71
CA VAL A 204 -6.80 -4.36 9.75
C VAL A 204 -7.78 -3.37 10.38
N PRO A 205 -8.16 -3.53 11.65
CA PRO A 205 -8.98 -2.56 12.36
C PRO A 205 -8.21 -1.24 12.54
N VAL A 206 -8.93 -0.11 12.44
CA VAL A 206 -8.34 1.22 12.55
C VAL A 206 -9.12 2.14 13.48
N ILE A 207 -8.42 3.12 14.05
CA ILE A 207 -9.01 4.24 14.77
C ILE A 207 -8.91 5.49 13.87
N LYS A 208 -10.00 6.24 13.80
CA LYS A 208 -10.06 7.55 13.14
C LYS A 208 -9.86 8.64 14.17
N GLY A 209 -9.00 9.61 13.85
CA GLY A 209 -8.71 10.73 14.74
C GLY A 209 -8.38 12.02 13.99
N VAL A 210 -8.22 13.08 14.77
CA VAL A 210 -7.77 14.40 14.29
C VAL A 210 -6.43 14.69 14.96
N LYS A 211 -5.44 15.09 14.18
CA LYS A 211 -4.11 15.43 14.71
C LYS A 211 -4.12 16.73 15.49
N SER A 212 -3.29 16.77 16.54
CA SER A 212 -3.03 18.01 17.28
C SER A 212 -2.41 19.07 16.36
N GLU A 213 -2.46 20.32 16.77
CA GLU A 213 -1.94 21.44 15.98
C GLU A 213 -0.45 21.27 15.64
N SER A 214 0.34 20.73 16.56
CA SER A 214 1.77 20.50 16.39
C SER A 214 2.12 19.40 15.38
N GLU A 215 1.17 18.49 15.07
CA GLU A 215 1.38 17.37 14.16
C GLU A 215 0.59 17.48 12.85
N ARG A 216 -0.10 18.59 12.64
CA ARG A 216 -0.82 18.85 11.39
C ARG A 216 0.11 18.89 10.20
N PHE A 217 -0.42 18.48 9.05
CA PHE A 217 0.25 18.70 7.78
C PHE A 217 0.48 20.21 7.53
N ALA A 218 1.67 20.57 7.10
CA ALA A 218 2.02 21.96 6.81
C ALA A 218 1.10 22.55 5.72
N GLY A 219 0.42 23.63 6.04
CA GLY A 219 -0.59 24.27 5.17
C GLY A 219 -2.02 23.76 5.37
N ALA A 220 -2.27 22.76 6.23
CA ALA A 220 -3.62 22.29 6.53
C ALA A 220 -4.26 23.08 7.69
N VAL A 221 -5.57 23.24 7.62
CA VAL A 221 -6.40 23.73 8.73
C VAL A 221 -6.67 22.58 9.70
N ASP A 222 -7.04 21.40 9.17
CA ASP A 222 -7.20 20.19 9.94
C ASP A 222 -6.58 18.99 9.22
N THR A 223 -6.03 18.06 10.00
CA THR A 223 -5.50 16.79 9.52
C THR A 223 -6.21 15.64 10.22
N TYR A 224 -6.97 14.89 9.44
CA TYR A 224 -7.58 13.64 9.87
C TYR A 224 -6.63 12.48 9.57
N CYS A 225 -6.61 11.45 10.41
CA CYS A 225 -5.80 10.26 10.19
C CYS A 225 -6.53 8.99 10.60
N ILE A 226 -6.08 7.87 10.06
CA ILE A 226 -6.37 6.55 10.54
C ILE A 226 -5.09 5.93 11.11
N GLU A 227 -5.19 5.32 12.25
CA GLU A 227 -4.10 4.60 12.89
C GLU A 227 -4.49 3.16 13.14
N ALA A 228 -3.55 2.26 12.94
CA ALA A 228 -3.69 0.84 13.20
C ALA A 228 -2.70 0.41 14.28
N LEU A 229 -3.15 -0.40 15.23
CA LEU A 229 -2.29 -0.93 16.27
C LEU A 229 -1.53 -2.16 15.74
N MET A 230 -0.22 -2.16 15.88
CA MET A 230 0.65 -3.26 15.46
C MET A 230 0.86 -4.27 16.58
N GLN A 231 1.40 -5.44 16.28
CA GLN A 231 1.59 -6.53 17.24
C GLN A 231 2.59 -6.20 18.36
N ASP A 232 3.41 -5.15 18.21
CA ASP A 232 4.29 -4.64 19.26
C ASP A 232 3.63 -3.60 20.17
N GLY A 233 2.33 -3.38 20.02
CA GLY A 233 1.55 -2.42 20.80
C GLY A 233 1.71 -0.96 20.38
N LYS A 234 2.39 -0.68 19.25
CA LYS A 234 2.57 0.68 18.72
C LYS A 234 1.55 1.01 17.66
N ALA A 235 1.03 2.22 17.71
CA ALA A 235 0.20 2.76 16.65
C ALA A 235 1.01 3.10 15.40
N LEU A 236 0.48 2.74 14.23
CA LEU A 236 1.02 3.11 12.94
C LEU A 236 0.03 3.97 12.18
N GLN A 237 0.43 5.19 11.81
CA GLN A 237 -0.36 6.02 10.91
C GLN A 237 -0.46 5.34 9.53
N ALA A 238 -1.67 4.99 9.14
CA ALA A 238 -1.94 4.21 7.94
C ALA A 238 -2.53 5.04 6.78
N GLY A 239 -3.06 6.23 7.06
CA GLY A 239 -3.57 7.14 6.04
C GLY A 239 -3.92 8.49 6.63
N THR A 240 -3.85 9.54 5.81
CA THR A 240 -4.20 10.91 6.20
C THR A 240 -5.11 11.55 5.19
N SER A 241 -5.97 12.44 5.68
CA SER A 241 -6.83 13.30 4.87
C SER A 241 -6.83 14.70 5.47
N HIS A 242 -6.52 15.71 4.65
CA HIS A 242 -6.30 17.06 5.08
C HIS A 242 -7.41 17.97 4.55
N PHE A 243 -7.99 18.77 5.44
CA PHE A 243 -8.73 19.95 5.06
C PHE A 243 -7.75 21.12 4.98
N LEU A 244 -7.48 21.59 3.76
CA LEU A 244 -6.48 22.62 3.50
C LEU A 244 -7.03 24.04 3.59
N GLY A 245 -8.33 24.21 3.77
CA GLY A 245 -8.97 25.50 3.72
C GLY A 245 -8.76 26.19 2.37
N GLN A 246 -8.32 27.44 2.39
CA GLN A 246 -7.99 28.24 1.19
C GLN A 246 -6.49 28.56 1.08
N ASN A 247 -5.64 27.94 1.88
CA ASN A 247 -4.23 28.31 1.97
C ASN A 247 -3.50 28.15 0.63
N PHE A 248 -3.61 26.98 0.00
CA PHE A 248 -3.01 26.75 -1.32
C PHE A 248 -3.71 27.53 -2.44
N ALA A 249 -5.03 27.68 -2.36
CA ALA A 249 -5.78 28.48 -3.34
C ALA A 249 -5.32 29.94 -3.34
N LYS A 250 -5.07 30.53 -2.18
CA LYS A 250 -4.54 31.90 -2.06
C LYS A 250 -3.09 31.99 -2.51
N ALA A 251 -2.23 31.03 -2.15
CA ALA A 251 -0.82 31.02 -2.53
C ALA A 251 -0.61 30.95 -4.05
N PHE A 252 -1.47 30.20 -4.75
CA PHE A 252 -1.41 30.02 -6.20
C PHE A 252 -2.47 30.79 -6.98
N ASP A 253 -3.26 31.63 -6.30
CA ASP A 253 -4.31 32.46 -6.90
C ASP A 253 -5.35 31.65 -7.68
N VAL A 254 -5.86 30.57 -7.07
CA VAL A 254 -6.89 29.72 -7.67
C VAL A 254 -8.28 30.21 -7.25
N GLN A 255 -8.95 30.89 -8.16
CA GLN A 255 -10.25 31.51 -7.95
C GLN A 255 -11.26 31.00 -8.98
N PHE A 256 -12.53 31.10 -8.65
CA PHE A 256 -13.64 30.79 -9.56
C PHE A 256 -14.70 31.92 -9.51
N LEU A 257 -15.40 32.08 -10.63
CA LEU A 257 -16.62 32.91 -10.67
C LEU A 257 -17.78 32.10 -10.07
N ASN A 258 -18.36 32.62 -8.98
CA ASN A 258 -19.55 32.03 -8.39
C ASN A 258 -20.81 32.32 -9.22
N LYS A 259 -21.99 31.88 -8.78
CA LYS A 259 -23.27 32.06 -9.49
C LYS A 259 -23.70 33.54 -9.55
N GLU A 260 -23.19 34.38 -8.67
CA GLU A 260 -23.44 35.83 -8.60
C GLU A 260 -22.37 36.63 -9.36
N ASN A 261 -21.53 35.99 -10.18
CA ASN A 261 -20.39 36.58 -10.91
C ASN A 261 -19.37 37.32 -10.00
N LYS A 262 -19.15 36.77 -8.79
CA LYS A 262 -18.09 37.25 -7.90
C LYS A 262 -16.93 36.25 -7.90
N GLN A 263 -15.71 36.77 -7.82
CA GLN A 263 -14.50 35.96 -7.66
C GLN A 263 -14.39 35.50 -6.22
N GLU A 264 -14.18 34.18 -6.05
CA GLU A 264 -13.94 33.54 -4.76
C GLU A 264 -12.79 32.54 -4.86
N TYR A 265 -12.01 32.39 -3.78
CA TYR A 265 -11.02 31.34 -3.69
C TYR A 265 -11.71 29.99 -3.43
N VAL A 266 -11.20 28.93 -4.07
CA VAL A 266 -11.69 27.57 -3.84
C VAL A 266 -11.26 27.05 -2.45
N TRP A 267 -11.99 26.08 -1.96
CA TRP A 267 -11.67 25.31 -0.76
C TRP A 267 -11.05 23.97 -1.16
N ALA A 268 -10.02 23.54 -0.44
CA ALA A 268 -9.12 22.47 -0.87
C ALA A 268 -9.05 21.32 0.12
N THR A 269 -8.85 20.10 -0.43
CA THR A 269 -8.42 18.93 0.34
C THR A 269 -7.23 18.27 -0.31
N SER A 270 -6.45 17.55 0.49
CA SER A 270 -5.52 16.52 0.00
C SER A 270 -5.55 15.30 0.91
N TRP A 271 -5.34 14.13 0.35
CA TRP A 271 -5.40 12.87 1.09
C TRP A 271 -4.51 11.83 0.43
N GLY A 272 -3.89 10.95 1.25
CA GLY A 272 -2.89 10.02 0.74
C GLY A 272 -2.66 8.79 1.59
N VAL A 273 -2.32 7.70 0.89
CA VAL A 273 -1.74 6.46 1.43
C VAL A 273 -0.58 6.01 0.55
N SER A 274 0.34 5.26 1.11
CA SER A 274 1.56 4.83 0.43
C SER A 274 1.79 3.33 0.55
N THR A 275 2.88 2.86 -0.05
CA THR A 275 3.41 1.50 0.14
C THR A 275 3.71 1.16 1.62
N ARG A 276 3.62 2.13 2.55
CA ARG A 276 3.60 1.86 4.00
C ARG A 276 2.51 0.86 4.40
N LEU A 277 1.39 0.82 3.66
CA LEU A 277 0.32 -0.15 3.90
C LEU A 277 0.78 -1.60 3.77
N VAL A 278 1.75 -1.90 2.91
CA VAL A 278 2.37 -3.23 2.83
C VAL A 278 3.09 -3.56 4.14
N GLY A 279 3.84 -2.61 4.69
CA GLY A 279 4.49 -2.76 6.00
C GLY A 279 3.48 -2.94 7.15
N ALA A 280 2.40 -2.16 7.15
CA ALA A 280 1.31 -2.29 8.11
C ALA A 280 0.69 -3.70 8.08
N LEU A 281 0.44 -4.23 6.88
CA LEU A 281 -0.09 -5.58 6.69
C LEU A 281 0.82 -6.66 7.27
N VAL A 282 2.13 -6.57 7.00
CA VAL A 282 3.13 -7.49 7.56
C VAL A 282 3.12 -7.45 9.08
N MET A 283 3.13 -6.26 9.68
CA MET A 283 3.14 -6.10 11.13
C MET A 283 1.83 -6.47 11.82
N ALA A 284 0.70 -6.37 11.12
CA ALA A 284 -0.61 -6.69 11.69
C ALA A 284 -0.89 -8.20 11.73
N HIS A 285 -0.47 -8.95 10.73
CA HIS A 285 -0.95 -10.33 10.55
C HIS A 285 0.12 -11.41 10.58
N SER A 286 1.36 -11.10 10.22
CA SER A 286 2.41 -12.10 10.06
C SER A 286 2.83 -12.72 11.39
N ASP A 287 3.40 -13.92 11.33
CA ASP A 287 3.89 -14.67 12.49
C ASP A 287 5.38 -15.04 12.34
N ASP A 288 5.87 -15.91 13.22
CA ASP A 288 7.29 -16.32 13.22
C ASP A 288 7.63 -17.36 12.14
N ASP A 289 6.62 -17.89 11.42
CA ASP A 289 6.81 -18.83 10.30
C ASP A 289 6.75 -18.14 8.93
N GLY A 290 6.26 -16.89 8.87
CA GLY A 290 6.20 -16.15 7.61
C GLY A 290 5.08 -15.10 7.54
N LEU A 291 4.82 -14.65 6.32
CA LEU A 291 3.71 -13.76 6.04
C LEU A 291 2.35 -14.47 6.28
N VAL A 292 1.35 -13.69 6.66
CA VAL A 292 -0.07 -14.09 6.67
C VAL A 292 -0.85 -13.02 5.92
N LEU A 293 -1.36 -13.37 4.74
CA LEU A 293 -1.98 -12.40 3.85
C LEU A 293 -3.50 -12.57 3.79
N PRO A 294 -4.26 -11.47 3.95
CA PRO A 294 -5.71 -11.51 3.74
C PRO A 294 -6.04 -11.92 2.30
N PRO A 295 -6.98 -12.84 2.09
CA PRO A 295 -7.31 -13.34 0.75
C PRO A 295 -7.66 -12.25 -0.27
N LYS A 296 -8.36 -11.18 0.13
CA LYS A 296 -8.79 -10.12 -0.80
C LYS A 296 -7.61 -9.45 -1.52
N ILE A 297 -6.44 -9.35 -0.88
CA ILE A 297 -5.27 -8.67 -1.46
C ILE A 297 -4.07 -9.59 -1.71
N ALA A 298 -4.08 -10.84 -1.25
CA ALA A 298 -3.00 -11.79 -1.47
C ALA A 298 -2.71 -11.96 -2.99
N PRO A 299 -1.43 -11.85 -3.44
CA PRO A 299 -1.09 -12.05 -4.85
C PRO A 299 -1.48 -13.45 -5.35
N LEU A 300 -1.38 -14.43 -4.48
CA LEU A 300 -1.78 -15.81 -4.69
C LEU A 300 -2.67 -16.24 -3.53
N GLN A 301 -3.94 -16.57 -3.83
CA GLN A 301 -4.91 -16.97 -2.81
C GLN A 301 -4.87 -18.47 -2.53
N VAL A 302 -4.60 -19.25 -3.58
CA VAL A 302 -4.59 -20.73 -3.52
C VAL A 302 -3.40 -21.28 -4.29
N VAL A 303 -2.65 -22.16 -3.66
CA VAL A 303 -1.64 -22.96 -4.35
C VAL A 303 -2.01 -24.43 -4.30
N ILE A 304 -1.89 -25.10 -5.44
CA ILE A 304 -2.09 -26.54 -5.58
C ILE A 304 -0.70 -27.19 -5.69
N VAL A 305 -0.40 -28.12 -4.78
CA VAL A 305 0.89 -28.82 -4.73
C VAL A 305 0.66 -30.33 -4.92
N PRO A 306 1.28 -30.95 -5.94
CA PRO A 306 1.14 -32.37 -6.20
C PRO A 306 2.08 -33.19 -5.32
N ILE A 307 1.64 -34.43 -4.96
CA ILE A 307 2.47 -35.49 -4.37
C ILE A 307 2.25 -36.78 -5.15
N TYR A 308 3.25 -37.22 -5.90
CA TYR A 308 3.16 -38.41 -6.75
C TYR A 308 4.46 -39.21 -6.76
N LYS A 309 4.33 -40.44 -7.21
CA LYS A 309 5.45 -41.34 -7.54
C LYS A 309 5.26 -41.86 -8.98
N GLY A 310 6.16 -41.44 -9.87
CA GLY A 310 6.13 -41.87 -11.28
C GLY A 310 5.07 -41.17 -12.15
N ASP A 311 5.20 -41.36 -13.45
CA ASP A 311 4.46 -40.60 -14.48
C ASP A 311 2.96 -40.91 -14.51
N GLU A 312 2.56 -42.15 -14.20
CA GLU A 312 1.17 -42.56 -14.19
C GLU A 312 0.36 -41.80 -13.12
N GLN A 313 0.90 -41.73 -11.89
CA GLN A 313 0.25 -40.93 -10.82
C GLN A 313 0.28 -39.45 -11.14
N LYS A 314 1.38 -38.94 -11.73
CA LYS A 314 1.51 -37.56 -12.15
C LYS A 314 0.39 -37.18 -13.12
N ALA A 315 0.15 -37.97 -14.15
CA ALA A 315 -0.89 -37.68 -15.14
C ALA A 315 -2.30 -37.55 -14.53
N LEU A 316 -2.64 -38.41 -13.57
CA LEU A 316 -3.93 -38.33 -12.85
C LEU A 316 -4.04 -37.06 -11.99
N ILE A 317 -2.98 -36.72 -11.30
CA ILE A 317 -2.92 -35.51 -10.45
C ILE A 317 -2.96 -34.26 -11.30
N ASP A 318 -2.21 -34.20 -12.40
CA ASP A 318 -2.20 -33.06 -13.33
C ASP A 318 -3.60 -32.79 -13.91
N ALA A 319 -4.34 -33.84 -14.28
CA ALA A 319 -5.71 -33.69 -14.78
C ALA A 319 -6.64 -33.10 -13.72
N LYS A 320 -6.58 -33.59 -12.47
CA LYS A 320 -7.39 -33.07 -11.35
C LYS A 320 -6.98 -31.65 -10.94
N ALA A 321 -5.67 -31.40 -10.89
CA ALA A 321 -5.15 -30.06 -10.59
C ALA A 321 -5.60 -29.03 -11.60
N LYS A 322 -5.59 -29.37 -12.90
CA LYS A 322 -6.07 -28.50 -13.96
C LYS A 322 -7.56 -28.20 -13.82
N GLU A 323 -8.38 -29.21 -13.57
CA GLU A 323 -9.82 -29.05 -13.33
C GLU A 323 -10.09 -28.06 -12.19
N ILE A 324 -9.41 -28.24 -11.03
CA ILE A 324 -9.54 -27.35 -9.88
C ILE A 324 -9.06 -25.94 -10.22
N LEU A 325 -7.89 -25.81 -10.85
CA LEU A 325 -7.31 -24.53 -11.23
C LEU A 325 -8.24 -23.73 -12.16
N ASP A 326 -8.79 -24.37 -13.18
CA ASP A 326 -9.67 -23.75 -14.15
C ASP A 326 -10.97 -23.28 -13.47
N ASN A 327 -11.54 -24.09 -12.58
CA ASN A 327 -12.72 -23.72 -11.80
C ASN A 327 -12.44 -22.54 -10.85
N LEU A 328 -11.32 -22.54 -10.14
CA LEU A 328 -10.93 -21.42 -9.27
C LEU A 328 -10.73 -20.12 -10.05
N LYS A 329 -10.06 -20.20 -11.20
CA LYS A 329 -9.87 -19.02 -12.09
C LYS A 329 -11.20 -18.50 -12.64
N ALA A 330 -12.12 -19.38 -13.00
CA ALA A 330 -13.46 -18.99 -13.44
C ALA A 330 -14.26 -18.27 -12.34
N MET A 331 -13.96 -18.55 -11.07
CA MET A 331 -14.51 -17.84 -9.90
C MET A 331 -13.76 -16.53 -9.57
N GLY A 332 -12.76 -16.14 -10.37
CA GLY A 332 -11.92 -14.96 -10.10
C GLY A 332 -10.88 -15.14 -8.99
N ILE A 333 -10.62 -16.39 -8.59
CA ILE A 333 -9.65 -16.71 -7.54
C ILE A 333 -8.24 -16.80 -8.15
N ARG A 334 -7.28 -16.08 -7.57
CA ARG A 334 -5.87 -16.11 -7.96
C ARG A 334 -5.23 -17.39 -7.46
N ALA A 335 -5.17 -18.39 -8.34
CA ALA A 335 -4.67 -19.73 -8.02
C ALA A 335 -3.50 -20.13 -8.93
N LYS A 336 -2.62 -20.99 -8.40
CA LYS A 336 -1.48 -21.55 -9.11
C LYS A 336 -1.41 -23.06 -8.86
N TYR A 337 -1.11 -23.83 -9.91
CA TYR A 337 -0.63 -25.19 -9.79
C TYR A 337 0.90 -25.19 -9.86
N ASP A 338 1.57 -25.69 -8.82
CA ASP A 338 3.02 -25.78 -8.76
C ASP A 338 3.49 -27.18 -9.16
N ASP A 339 3.60 -27.39 -10.46
CA ASP A 339 4.04 -28.62 -11.11
C ASP A 339 5.58 -28.72 -11.27
N ASN A 340 6.34 -27.76 -10.70
CA ASN A 340 7.79 -27.75 -10.79
C ASN A 340 8.42 -28.94 -10.07
N ASP A 341 9.06 -29.82 -10.83
CA ASP A 341 9.69 -31.07 -10.32
C ASP A 341 11.06 -30.84 -9.63
N ASN A 342 11.63 -29.63 -9.76
CA ASN A 342 12.94 -29.31 -9.17
C ASN A 342 12.90 -29.18 -7.63
N SER A 343 11.71 -29.09 -7.04
CA SER A 343 11.52 -28.90 -5.60
C SER A 343 10.61 -29.99 -5.01
N ARG A 344 11.01 -30.52 -3.87
CA ARG A 344 10.21 -31.51 -3.13
C ARG A 344 8.97 -30.86 -2.52
N PRO A 345 7.85 -31.60 -2.33
CA PRO A 345 6.62 -31.07 -1.75
C PRO A 345 6.82 -30.33 -0.41
N GLY A 346 7.64 -30.89 0.49
CA GLY A 346 7.92 -30.24 1.77
C GLY A 346 8.61 -28.86 1.65
N TRP A 347 9.46 -28.67 0.65
CA TRP A 347 10.06 -27.38 0.36
C TRP A 347 9.01 -26.38 -0.16
N LYS A 348 8.13 -26.84 -1.06
CA LYS A 348 7.02 -26.02 -1.57
C LYS A 348 6.08 -25.58 -0.44
N PHE A 349 5.78 -26.47 0.50
CA PHE A 349 4.96 -26.15 1.66
C PHE A 349 5.56 -25.01 2.48
N ALA A 350 6.85 -25.11 2.82
CA ALA A 350 7.55 -24.07 3.57
C ALA A 350 7.66 -22.74 2.80
N GLU A 351 7.88 -22.79 1.48
CA GLU A 351 7.95 -21.59 0.65
C GLU A 351 6.61 -20.85 0.58
N TYR A 352 5.49 -21.55 0.40
CA TYR A 352 4.17 -20.94 0.34
C TYR A 352 3.64 -20.52 1.71
N GLU A 353 4.05 -21.19 2.78
CA GLU A 353 3.81 -20.77 4.15
C GLU A 353 4.54 -19.45 4.45
N LEU A 354 5.84 -19.37 4.10
CA LEU A 354 6.63 -18.15 4.23
C LEU A 354 6.02 -16.96 3.45
N LYS A 355 5.51 -17.23 2.25
CA LYS A 355 4.83 -16.22 1.40
C LYS A 355 3.43 -15.87 1.86
N GLY A 356 2.89 -16.55 2.86
CA GLY A 356 1.57 -16.24 3.41
C GLY A 356 0.40 -16.55 2.50
N VAL A 357 0.54 -17.55 1.61
CA VAL A 357 -0.55 -17.98 0.73
C VAL A 357 -1.71 -18.52 1.57
N PRO A 358 -2.90 -17.94 1.47
CA PRO A 358 -4.02 -18.26 2.38
C PRO A 358 -4.41 -19.74 2.41
N VAL A 359 -4.47 -20.39 1.25
CA VAL A 359 -4.89 -21.80 1.13
C VAL A 359 -3.89 -22.60 0.31
N ARG A 360 -3.46 -23.73 0.86
CA ARG A 360 -2.73 -24.75 0.12
C ARG A 360 -3.60 -25.98 -0.06
N VAL A 361 -3.72 -26.42 -1.30
CA VAL A 361 -4.36 -27.68 -1.72
C VAL A 361 -3.27 -28.70 -1.99
N THR A 362 -3.31 -29.84 -1.34
CA THR A 362 -2.37 -30.94 -1.58
C THR A 362 -3.10 -32.07 -2.32
N LEU A 363 -2.61 -32.41 -3.51
CA LEU A 363 -3.14 -33.52 -4.31
C LEU A 363 -2.20 -34.72 -4.23
N GLY A 364 -2.57 -35.70 -3.41
CA GLY A 364 -1.87 -36.99 -3.29
C GLY A 364 -2.61 -38.09 -4.06
N ALA A 365 -1.89 -38.99 -4.73
CA ALA A 365 -2.50 -40.09 -5.49
C ALA A 365 -3.37 -41.01 -4.61
N ARG A 366 -2.96 -41.25 -3.35
CA ARG A 366 -3.74 -42.06 -2.39
C ARG A 366 -5.05 -41.38 -2.01
N ASP A 367 -4.99 -40.09 -1.73
CA ASP A 367 -6.17 -39.32 -1.29
C ASP A 367 -7.18 -39.20 -2.44
N LEU A 368 -6.70 -38.93 -3.67
CA LEU A 368 -7.55 -38.89 -4.85
C LEU A 368 -8.22 -40.23 -5.15
N ALA A 369 -7.55 -41.37 -4.91
CA ALA A 369 -8.15 -42.70 -5.05
C ALA A 369 -9.34 -42.90 -4.10
N ASN A 370 -9.37 -42.19 -2.97
CA ASN A 370 -10.47 -42.17 -2.00
C ASN A 370 -11.41 -40.94 -2.18
N ASN A 371 -11.30 -40.24 -3.30
CA ASN A 371 -12.00 -38.98 -3.56
C ASN A 371 -11.83 -37.92 -2.47
N GLN A 372 -10.61 -37.78 -1.96
CA GLN A 372 -10.23 -36.90 -0.88
C GLN A 372 -9.10 -35.94 -1.31
N ILE A 373 -9.04 -34.75 -0.68
CA ILE A 373 -8.04 -33.71 -0.90
C ILE A 373 -7.68 -33.09 0.45
N GLU A 374 -6.38 -32.90 0.71
CA GLU A 374 -5.92 -32.15 1.89
C GLU A 374 -5.93 -30.63 1.60
N ILE A 375 -6.54 -29.88 2.51
CA ILE A 375 -6.53 -28.42 2.54
C ILE A 375 -5.78 -27.94 3.78
N ALA A 376 -4.90 -26.97 3.61
CA ALA A 376 -4.22 -26.30 4.72
C ALA A 376 -4.51 -24.80 4.69
N ARG A 377 -4.91 -24.24 5.85
CA ARG A 377 -5.11 -22.80 6.08
C ARG A 377 -3.85 -22.17 6.65
N ARG A 378 -3.48 -21.00 6.12
CA ARG A 378 -2.31 -20.26 6.62
C ARG A 378 -2.60 -19.51 7.93
N ASP A 379 -3.79 -18.95 8.07
CA ASP A 379 -4.18 -18.10 9.22
C ASP A 379 -4.25 -18.85 10.55
N THR A 380 -4.71 -20.11 10.54
CA THR A 380 -4.83 -20.99 11.72
C THR A 380 -3.80 -22.09 11.78
N LYS A 381 -3.05 -22.32 10.68
CA LYS A 381 -2.11 -23.45 10.49
C LYS A 381 -2.77 -24.82 10.60
N THR A 382 -4.08 -24.88 10.43
CA THR A 382 -4.84 -26.15 10.46
C THR A 382 -4.84 -26.83 9.11
N LYS A 383 -5.00 -28.14 9.16
CA LYS A 383 -5.15 -28.99 7.98
C LYS A 383 -6.38 -29.86 8.14
N GLU A 384 -7.06 -30.09 7.05
CA GLU A 384 -8.20 -30.98 6.98
C GLU A 384 -8.19 -31.77 5.67
N THR A 385 -8.79 -32.95 5.70
CA THR A 385 -9.03 -33.76 4.50
C THR A 385 -10.51 -33.72 4.20
N ILE A 386 -10.86 -33.29 3.01
CA ILE A 386 -12.23 -33.09 2.59
C ILE A 386 -12.53 -33.87 1.30
N HIS A 387 -13.81 -34.02 0.97
CA HIS A 387 -14.24 -34.66 -0.27
C HIS A 387 -13.83 -33.81 -1.49
N ALA A 388 -13.38 -34.46 -2.56
CA ALA A 388 -12.93 -33.76 -3.75
C ALA A 388 -14.06 -33.08 -4.54
N ASP A 389 -15.30 -33.59 -4.40
CA ASP A 389 -16.46 -33.01 -5.05
C ASP A 389 -16.82 -31.65 -4.44
N GLY A 390 -17.02 -30.64 -5.26
CA GLY A 390 -17.36 -29.31 -4.80
C GLY A 390 -16.19 -28.53 -4.18
N ILE A 391 -14.95 -28.97 -4.35
CA ILE A 391 -13.75 -28.38 -3.75
C ILE A 391 -13.61 -26.89 -4.07
N SER A 392 -13.88 -26.47 -5.28
CA SER A 392 -13.70 -25.06 -5.69
C SER A 392 -14.69 -24.14 -4.98
N GLN A 393 -15.95 -24.56 -4.80
CA GLN A 393 -16.95 -23.83 -4.02
C GLN A 393 -16.59 -23.79 -2.53
N TYR A 394 -16.08 -24.90 -2.00
CA TYR A 394 -15.58 -24.96 -0.62
C TYR A 394 -14.45 -23.95 -0.42
N ILE A 395 -13.45 -23.93 -1.30
CA ILE A 395 -12.33 -22.98 -1.23
C ILE A 395 -12.82 -21.54 -1.31
N GLY A 396 -13.78 -21.23 -2.18
CA GLY A 396 -14.36 -19.90 -2.26
C GLY A 396 -14.96 -19.42 -0.93
N LYS A 397 -15.70 -20.27 -0.23
CA LYS A 397 -16.23 -19.99 1.13
C LYS A 397 -15.13 -19.90 2.16
N LEU A 398 -14.13 -20.78 2.09
CA LEU A 398 -12.99 -20.79 3.01
C LEU A 398 -12.18 -19.49 2.93
N LEU A 399 -11.96 -18.93 1.74
CA LEU A 399 -11.28 -17.65 1.58
C LEU A 399 -12.04 -16.49 2.23
N LEU A 400 -13.37 -16.48 2.18
CA LEU A 400 -14.19 -15.51 2.88
C LEU A 400 -14.09 -15.67 4.40
N ASP A 401 -14.11 -16.92 4.89
CA ASP A 401 -13.95 -17.22 6.30
C ASP A 401 -12.57 -16.79 6.83
N ILE A 402 -11.50 -17.05 6.07
CA ILE A 402 -10.16 -16.60 6.40
C ILE A 402 -10.10 -15.07 6.51
N GLN A 403 -10.69 -14.34 5.55
CA GLN A 403 -10.72 -12.88 5.58
C GLN A 403 -11.39 -12.34 6.85
N LEU A 404 -12.54 -12.90 7.22
CA LEU A 404 -13.28 -12.52 8.43
C LEU A 404 -12.54 -12.91 9.70
N ASN A 405 -11.95 -14.11 9.74
CA ASN A 405 -11.20 -14.60 10.88
C ASN A 405 -9.97 -13.71 11.17
N MET A 406 -9.25 -13.31 10.13
CA MET A 406 -8.09 -12.42 10.26
C MET A 406 -8.50 -11.06 10.85
N PHE A 407 -9.61 -10.48 10.40
CA PHE A 407 -10.13 -9.23 10.93
C PHE A 407 -10.53 -9.36 12.41
N GLN A 408 -11.29 -10.41 12.76
CA GLN A 408 -11.72 -10.64 14.14
C GLN A 408 -10.54 -10.89 15.08
N LYS A 409 -9.55 -11.65 14.63
CA LYS A 409 -8.32 -11.89 15.39
C LYS A 409 -7.58 -10.56 15.65
N ALA A 410 -7.33 -9.77 14.63
CA ALA A 410 -6.69 -8.46 14.77
C ALA A 410 -7.50 -7.54 15.70
N LYS A 411 -8.82 -7.50 15.56
CA LYS A 411 -9.70 -6.70 16.42
C LYS A 411 -9.66 -7.13 17.89
N ASN A 412 -9.63 -8.43 18.17
CA ASN A 412 -9.57 -8.95 19.53
C ASN A 412 -8.20 -8.72 20.19
N GLU A 413 -7.11 -8.89 19.42
CA GLU A 413 -5.75 -8.66 19.90
C GLU A 413 -5.48 -7.18 20.17
N THR A 414 -6.01 -6.28 19.35
CA THR A 414 -5.81 -4.82 19.45
C THR A 414 -6.87 -4.14 20.34
N GLY A 415 -8.08 -4.69 20.44
CA GLY A 415 -9.19 -4.08 21.17
C GLY A 415 -8.91 -3.82 22.64
N GLY A 416 -8.18 -4.71 23.32
CA GLY A 416 -7.76 -4.54 24.71
C GLY A 416 -6.68 -3.49 24.90
N MET A 417 -5.76 -3.35 23.95
CA MET A 417 -4.67 -2.37 23.99
C MET A 417 -5.13 -0.96 23.63
N MET A 418 -6.08 -0.83 22.69
CA MET A 418 -6.65 0.48 22.30
C MET A 418 -7.35 1.20 23.48
N PHE A 419 -7.98 0.46 24.38
CA PHE A 419 -8.55 1.06 25.61
C PHE A 419 -7.48 1.53 26.59
N TRP A 420 -6.28 0.96 26.55
CA TRP A 420 -5.21 1.29 27.48
C TRP A 420 -4.48 2.59 27.10
N GLU A 421 -4.21 2.82 25.82
CA GLU A 421 -3.56 4.05 25.36
C GLU A 421 -4.49 5.27 25.46
N MET A 422 -5.77 5.14 25.17
CA MET A 422 -6.75 6.23 25.36
C MET A 422 -6.91 6.65 26.84
N GLY A 423 -6.50 5.81 27.79
CA GLY A 423 -6.51 6.13 29.21
C GLY A 423 -5.25 6.85 29.71
N HIS A 424 -4.14 6.80 28.97
CA HIS A 424 -2.89 7.45 29.35
C HIS A 424 -2.80 8.91 28.85
N ASP A 425 -3.37 9.21 27.67
CA ASP A 425 -3.40 10.59 27.14
C ASP A 425 -4.40 11.51 27.88
N ALA A 426 -5.20 10.98 28.81
CA ALA A 426 -6.13 11.76 29.61
C ALA A 426 -5.52 12.33 30.91
N ASN A 427 -4.24 12.01 31.20
CA ASN A 427 -3.60 12.40 32.47
C ASN A 427 -2.19 13.00 32.34
N ASP A 428 -1.74 13.43 31.12
CA ASP A 428 -0.52 14.22 30.97
C ASP A 428 -0.80 15.58 30.33
#